data_3e370f1e3f2630e248d6187d11516821
#
_entry.id   3e370f1e3f2630e248d6187d11516821
#
_cell.length_a   1.000
_cell.length_b   1.000
_cell.length_c   1.000
_cell.angle_alpha   90.00
_cell.angle_beta   90.00
_cell.angle_gamma   90.00
#
_symmetry.space_group_name_H-M   'P 1'
#
loop_
_entity.id
_entity.type
_entity.pdbx_description
1 polymer ?
#
loop_
_entity_poly.entity_id
_entity_poly.type
_entity_poly.pdbx_seq_one_letter_code
_entity_poly.pdbx_strand_id
1 'polypeptide(L)'
;SESGIVHVRPEAVERRRVDGLEIVPRLGRFYPRGILSRVPGIFRENAQPFRCIGLSDDCLTADLNHPLAGKRLGVEVKVHELRPKFDEHGGATSDWLEMATTGPGIQARADGTPTDFFADDPFARLDGDDDGIFYERPRLVQHIDNAAIGVVSRLYGKLIRPGADVLDLLGSW
;
A
#
# COMPACT_ATOMS: atom_id res chain seq x y z
N SER A 1 19.15 6.21 -5.34
CA SER A 1 20.53 6.12 -4.79
C SER A 1 20.92 4.66 -4.76
N GLU A 2 22.11 4.31 -5.25
CA GLU A 2 22.63 2.92 -5.18
C GLU A 2 22.81 2.45 -3.73
N SER A 3 22.94 3.37 -2.78
CA SER A 3 23.16 3.07 -1.36
C SER A 3 22.00 2.35 -0.67
N GLY A 4 20.81 2.36 -1.23
CA GLY A 4 19.63 1.67 -0.69
C GLY A 4 19.31 0.34 -1.36
N ILE A 5 20.15 -0.13 -2.28
CA ILE A 5 19.93 -1.39 -2.98
C ILE A 5 20.69 -2.50 -2.26
N VAL A 6 20.02 -3.58 -1.94
CA VAL A 6 20.60 -4.75 -1.30
C VAL A 6 20.28 -6.02 -2.09
N HIS A 7 21.24 -6.92 -2.11
CA HIS A 7 21.12 -8.22 -2.75
C HIS A 7 20.97 -9.28 -1.67
N VAL A 8 19.88 -10.02 -1.73
CA VAL A 8 19.50 -10.98 -0.71
C VAL A 8 19.34 -12.37 -1.34
N ARG A 9 19.93 -13.38 -0.73
CA ARG A 9 19.73 -14.77 -1.18
C ARG A 9 18.29 -15.21 -0.86
N PRO A 10 17.67 -16.09 -1.67
CA PRO A 10 16.32 -16.57 -1.42
C PRO A 10 16.09 -17.14 -0.02
N GLU A 11 17.11 -17.81 0.55
CA GLU A 11 17.02 -18.40 1.90
C GLU A 11 17.00 -17.33 3.02
N ALA A 12 17.35 -16.09 2.69
CA ALA A 12 17.30 -14.96 3.61
C ALA A 12 15.99 -14.16 3.47
N VAL A 13 15.07 -14.59 2.61
CA VAL A 13 13.71 -14.06 2.53
C VAL A 13 12.80 -14.93 3.40
N GLU A 14 12.27 -14.35 4.46
CA GLU A 14 11.36 -15.07 5.35
C GLU A 14 10.02 -15.34 4.65
N ARG A 15 9.67 -16.60 4.52
CA ARG A 15 8.36 -17.01 3.99
C ARG A 15 7.30 -16.79 5.06
N ARG A 16 6.57 -15.71 4.94
CA ARG A 16 5.45 -15.41 5.83
C ARG A 16 4.14 -15.84 5.20
N ARG A 17 3.24 -16.35 6.02
CA ARG A 17 1.85 -16.60 5.64
C ARG A 17 0.96 -15.54 6.25
N VAL A 18 0.15 -14.92 5.41
CA VAL A 18 -0.91 -13.99 5.83
C VAL A 18 -2.22 -14.59 5.31
N ASP A 19 -3.15 -14.83 6.20
CA ASP A 19 -4.46 -15.45 5.90
C ASP A 19 -4.36 -16.74 5.08
N GLY A 20 -3.35 -17.56 5.39
CA GLY A 20 -3.09 -18.83 4.71
C GLY A 20 -2.29 -18.71 3.42
N LEU A 21 -2.08 -17.51 2.90
CA LEU A 21 -1.30 -17.25 1.68
C LEU A 21 0.17 -17.01 2.01
N GLU A 22 1.05 -17.68 1.30
CA GLU A 22 2.49 -17.47 1.41
C GLU A 22 2.90 -16.22 0.62
N ILE A 23 3.64 -15.32 1.27
CA ILE A 23 4.20 -14.15 0.61
C ILE A 23 5.39 -14.61 -0.24
N VAL A 24 5.23 -14.57 -1.55
CA VAL A 24 6.29 -14.83 -2.52
C VAL A 24 6.63 -13.52 -3.23
N PRO A 25 7.86 -13.01 -3.09
CA PRO A 25 8.25 -11.78 -3.76
C PRO A 25 8.12 -11.88 -5.29
N ARG A 26 7.59 -10.82 -5.90
CA ARG A 26 7.45 -10.65 -7.35
C ARG A 26 8.14 -9.37 -7.78
N LEU A 27 8.64 -9.35 -8.99
CA LEU A 27 9.30 -8.19 -9.58
C LEU A 27 8.36 -6.97 -9.59
N GLY A 28 8.87 -5.81 -9.19
CA GLY A 28 8.15 -4.54 -9.18
C GLY A 28 7.28 -4.29 -7.96
N ARG A 29 7.00 -5.30 -7.14
CA ARG A 29 6.11 -5.20 -5.98
C ARG A 29 6.81 -4.71 -4.72
N PHE A 30 6.00 -4.10 -3.84
CA PHE A 30 6.43 -3.70 -2.51
C PHE A 30 6.14 -4.79 -1.47
N TYR A 31 7.07 -4.93 -0.54
CA TYR A 31 6.98 -5.84 0.59
C TYR A 31 7.53 -5.18 1.85
N PRO A 32 7.12 -5.61 3.05
CA PRO A 32 7.71 -5.10 4.29
C PRO A 32 9.16 -5.58 4.41
N ARG A 33 10.06 -4.67 4.80
CA ARG A 33 11.50 -4.99 4.97
C ARG A 33 11.72 -6.13 5.93
N GLY A 34 10.87 -6.29 6.93
CA GLY A 34 10.99 -7.35 7.93
C GLY A 34 10.97 -8.78 7.39
N ILE A 35 10.63 -9.01 6.10
CA ILE A 35 10.81 -10.34 5.49
C ILE A 35 12.24 -10.59 5.01
N LEU A 36 13.09 -9.56 4.95
CA LEU A 36 14.50 -9.68 4.58
C LEU A 36 15.32 -10.01 5.82
N SER A 37 15.59 -11.28 6.05
CA SER A 37 16.49 -11.70 7.13
C SER A 37 17.96 -11.47 6.75
N ARG A 38 18.82 -11.34 7.75
CA ARG A 38 20.27 -11.19 7.58
C ARG A 38 20.74 -9.92 6.85
N VAL A 39 19.86 -8.92 6.73
CA VAL A 39 20.24 -7.59 6.24
C VAL A 39 20.51 -6.69 7.46
N PRO A 40 21.72 -6.12 7.59
CA PRO A 40 22.06 -5.27 8.73
C PRO A 40 21.08 -4.11 8.88
N GLY A 41 20.62 -3.88 10.11
CA GLY A 41 19.69 -2.80 10.41
C GLY A 41 18.22 -3.11 10.09
N ILE A 42 17.91 -4.29 9.56
CA ILE A 42 16.53 -4.73 9.34
C ILE A 42 16.11 -5.71 10.44
N PHE A 43 15.02 -5.39 11.10
CA PHE A 43 14.39 -6.23 12.12
C PHE A 43 13.11 -6.84 11.57
N ARG A 44 12.70 -7.96 12.16
CA ARG A 44 11.53 -8.74 11.73
C ARG A 44 10.22 -7.93 11.71
N GLU A 45 10.08 -7.00 12.62
CA GLU A 45 8.90 -6.14 12.78
C GLU A 45 8.93 -4.89 11.87
N ASN A 46 9.97 -4.73 11.06
CA ASN A 46 10.09 -3.56 10.20
C ASN A 46 9.05 -3.61 9.06
N ALA A 47 8.01 -2.81 9.18
CA ALA A 47 6.92 -2.69 8.21
C ALA A 47 7.22 -1.70 7.07
N GLN A 48 8.34 -0.96 7.13
CA GLN A 48 8.69 -0.06 6.02
C GLN A 48 8.82 -0.84 4.71
N PRO A 49 8.37 -0.27 3.61
CA PRO A 49 8.40 -0.97 2.33
C PRO A 49 9.80 -1.05 1.73
N PHE A 50 10.05 -2.12 1.01
CA PHE A 50 11.08 -2.20 -0.02
C PHE A 50 10.43 -2.61 -1.34
N ARG A 51 11.03 -2.24 -2.47
CA ARG A 51 10.59 -2.71 -3.77
C ARG A 51 11.49 -3.85 -4.24
N CYS A 52 10.90 -4.93 -4.73
CA CYS A 52 11.63 -5.98 -5.43
C CYS A 52 11.92 -5.50 -6.86
N ILE A 53 13.18 -5.16 -7.16
CA ILE A 53 13.62 -4.65 -8.47
C ILE A 53 14.41 -5.65 -9.29
N GLY A 54 14.70 -6.80 -8.73
CA GLY A 54 15.34 -7.92 -9.41
C GLY A 54 15.02 -9.24 -8.72
N LEU A 55 14.79 -10.27 -9.50
CA LEU A 55 14.49 -11.60 -9.00
C LEU A 55 15.12 -12.64 -9.93
N SER A 56 15.94 -13.51 -9.36
CA SER A 56 16.51 -14.68 -10.00
C SER A 56 16.50 -15.86 -9.04
N ASP A 57 16.87 -17.04 -9.52
CA ASP A 57 16.92 -18.25 -8.68
C ASP A 57 17.86 -18.10 -7.49
N ASP A 58 18.93 -17.30 -7.63
CA ASP A 58 19.98 -17.14 -6.63
C ASP A 58 19.92 -15.82 -5.86
N CYS A 59 19.12 -14.84 -6.32
CA CYS A 59 19.18 -13.49 -5.78
C CYS A 59 17.87 -12.73 -5.92
N LEU A 60 17.45 -12.10 -4.83
CA LEU A 60 16.46 -11.05 -4.80
C LEU A 60 17.18 -9.71 -4.64
N THR A 61 16.90 -8.76 -5.53
CA THR A 61 17.40 -7.39 -5.42
C THR A 61 16.29 -6.52 -4.83
N ALA A 62 16.54 -6.01 -3.63
CA ALA A 62 15.60 -5.16 -2.90
C ALA A 62 16.07 -3.71 -2.92
N ASP A 63 15.19 -2.82 -3.35
CA ASP A 63 15.39 -1.37 -3.24
C ASP A 63 14.73 -0.86 -1.96
N LEU A 64 15.57 -0.49 -1.01
CA LEU A 64 15.17 0.06 0.29
C LEU A 64 14.99 1.58 0.26
N ASN A 65 15.24 2.23 -0.87
CA ASN A 65 15.02 3.66 -0.98
C ASN A 65 13.54 4.00 -0.82
N HIS A 66 13.27 5.24 -0.47
CA HIS A 66 11.90 5.74 -0.45
C HIS A 66 11.24 5.55 -1.81
N PRO A 67 9.96 5.11 -1.90
CA PRO A 67 9.26 4.87 -3.18
C PRO A 67 9.29 6.04 -4.17
N LEU A 68 9.39 7.25 -3.66
CA LEU A 68 9.51 8.47 -4.46
C LEU A 68 10.94 8.93 -4.70
N ALA A 69 11.95 8.14 -4.25
CA ALA A 69 13.35 8.48 -4.48
C ALA A 69 13.64 8.62 -5.98
N GLY A 70 14.38 9.68 -6.33
CA GLY A 70 14.69 9.98 -7.72
C GLY A 70 13.53 10.55 -8.56
N LYS A 71 12.32 10.67 -7.99
CA LYS A 71 11.19 11.29 -8.66
C LYS A 71 11.22 12.81 -8.47
N ARG A 72 10.82 13.55 -9.53
CA ARG A 72 10.58 14.99 -9.42
C ARG A 72 9.18 15.19 -8.85
N LEU A 73 9.11 15.83 -7.69
CA LEU A 73 7.85 16.08 -6.99
C LEU A 73 7.51 17.56 -7.06
N GLY A 74 6.24 17.85 -7.33
CA GLY A 74 5.63 19.16 -7.09
C GLY A 74 4.82 19.08 -5.81
N VAL A 75 5.04 20.01 -4.88
CA VAL A 75 4.28 20.09 -3.63
C VAL A 75 3.52 21.41 -3.60
N GLU A 76 2.20 21.33 -3.52
CA GLU A 76 1.33 22.49 -3.31
C GLU A 76 0.80 22.43 -1.88
N VAL A 77 1.02 23.50 -1.11
CA VAL A 77 0.59 23.59 0.29
C VAL A 77 -0.44 24.69 0.45
N LYS A 78 -1.63 24.32 0.91
CA LYS A 78 -2.68 25.26 1.28
C LYS A 78 -2.89 25.23 2.78
N VAL A 79 -2.52 26.33 3.46
CA VAL A 79 -2.75 26.48 4.89
C VAL A 79 -4.22 26.82 5.12
N HIS A 80 -4.96 25.95 5.78
CA HIS A 80 -6.36 26.16 6.10
C HIS A 80 -6.57 26.77 7.48
N GLU A 81 -5.68 26.49 8.42
CA GLU A 81 -5.80 26.93 9.79
C GLU A 81 -4.43 27.04 10.46
N LEU A 82 -4.25 28.08 11.25
CA LEU A 82 -3.10 28.24 12.15
C LEU A 82 -3.64 28.24 13.59
N ARG A 83 -3.19 27.30 14.40
CA ARG A 83 -3.52 27.23 15.82
C ARG A 83 -2.32 27.62 16.67
N PRO A 84 -2.53 28.40 17.76
CA PRO A 84 -1.46 28.65 18.71
C PRO A 84 -0.97 27.31 19.28
N LYS A 85 0.33 27.20 19.48
CA LYS A 85 0.92 26.05 20.15
C LYS A 85 0.68 26.18 21.65
N PHE A 86 -0.02 25.22 22.24
CA PHE A 86 -0.30 25.19 23.67
C PHE A 86 0.67 24.29 24.44
N ASP A 87 1.52 23.56 23.78
CA ASP A 87 2.42 22.57 24.37
C ASP A 87 3.87 23.06 24.28
N GLU A 88 4.60 23.03 25.38
CA GLU A 88 6.02 23.38 25.43
C GLU A 88 6.90 22.23 24.92
N HIS A 89 6.34 21.00 24.82
CA HIS A 89 7.05 19.88 24.24
C HIS A 89 7.10 20.01 22.72
N GLY A 90 8.27 19.79 22.16
CA GLY A 90 8.51 19.89 20.71
C GLY A 90 7.38 19.26 19.91
N GLY A 91 6.74 20.05 19.03
CA GLY A 91 5.58 19.58 18.30
C GLY A 91 5.89 18.33 17.53
N ALA A 92 4.99 17.34 17.57
CA ALA A 92 5.01 16.26 16.60
C ALA A 92 4.84 16.86 15.21
N THR A 93 5.89 16.86 14.43
CA THR A 93 5.75 17.07 13.00
C THR A 93 5.12 15.82 12.41
N SER A 94 4.11 15.98 11.60
CA SER A 94 3.58 14.84 10.83
C SER A 94 4.74 14.18 10.13
N ASP A 95 4.87 12.86 10.28
CA ASP A 95 5.84 12.10 9.52
C ASP A 95 5.38 12.04 8.07
N TRP A 96 5.82 13.03 7.30
CA TRP A 96 5.47 13.10 5.88
C TRP A 96 6.03 11.90 5.10
N LEU A 97 7.10 11.29 5.60
CA LEU A 97 7.70 10.10 5.02
C LEU A 97 6.75 8.90 5.17
N GLU A 98 6.19 8.70 6.36
CA GLU A 98 5.17 7.69 6.61
C GLU A 98 3.95 7.94 5.73
N MET A 99 3.45 9.17 5.68
CA MET A 99 2.31 9.54 4.82
C MET A 99 2.58 9.25 3.35
N ALA A 100 3.79 9.48 2.86
CA ALA A 100 4.16 9.20 1.47
C ALA A 100 4.37 7.71 1.18
N THR A 101 4.77 6.92 2.18
CA THR A 101 4.98 5.47 2.03
C THR A 101 3.73 4.64 2.25
N THR A 102 2.74 5.14 2.98
CA THR A 102 1.43 4.51 3.15
C THR A 102 0.37 5.00 2.17
N GLY A 103 0.70 6.02 1.37
CA GLY A 103 -0.18 6.64 0.38
C GLY A 103 0.23 6.35 -1.07
N PRO A 104 -0.06 7.27 -1.97
CA PRO A 104 0.21 7.13 -3.42
C PRO A 104 1.67 6.87 -3.78
N GLY A 105 2.62 7.18 -2.89
CA GLY A 105 4.05 6.92 -3.11
C GLY A 105 4.37 5.45 -3.32
N ILE A 106 3.63 4.53 -2.69
CA ILE A 106 3.81 3.09 -2.86
C ILE A 106 3.48 2.64 -4.29
N GLN A 107 2.62 3.39 -4.97
CA GLN A 107 2.23 3.11 -6.36
C GLN A 107 3.13 3.82 -7.38
N ALA A 108 4.17 4.52 -6.92
CA ALA A 108 5.10 5.19 -7.83
C ALA A 108 5.82 4.18 -8.72
N ARG A 109 5.81 4.44 -10.03
CA ARG A 109 6.54 3.62 -10.99
C ARG A 109 8.04 3.72 -10.73
N ALA A 110 8.72 2.58 -10.79
CA ALA A 110 10.17 2.53 -10.92
C ALA A 110 10.50 2.45 -12.41
N ASP A 111 11.40 3.34 -12.89
CA ASP A 111 11.78 3.36 -14.29
C ASP A 111 12.48 2.05 -14.68
N GLY A 112 12.04 1.43 -15.77
CA GLY A 112 12.57 0.15 -16.24
C GLY A 112 12.17 -1.08 -15.40
N THR A 113 11.31 -0.92 -14.39
CA THR A 113 10.84 -2.02 -13.56
C THR A 113 9.31 -2.08 -13.60
N PRO A 114 8.69 -3.27 -13.81
CA PRO A 114 7.25 -3.43 -13.72
C PRO A 114 6.74 -2.99 -12.33
N THR A 115 5.55 -2.43 -12.29
CA THR A 115 4.82 -2.18 -11.05
C THR A 115 3.67 -3.17 -10.93
N ASP A 116 2.99 -3.23 -9.78
CA ASP A 116 1.88 -4.15 -9.56
C ASP A 116 0.77 -4.04 -10.60
N PHE A 117 0.52 -2.83 -11.12
CA PHE A 117 -0.50 -2.61 -12.16
C PHE A 117 -0.07 -3.10 -13.54
N PHE A 118 1.20 -3.45 -13.71
CA PHE A 118 1.79 -3.87 -14.98
C PHE A 118 2.61 -5.15 -14.82
N ALA A 119 2.32 -5.94 -13.78
CA ALA A 119 2.84 -7.30 -13.62
C ALA A 119 2.20 -8.24 -14.66
N ASP A 120 2.70 -9.45 -14.73
CA ASP A 120 2.37 -10.45 -15.76
C ASP A 120 0.86 -10.68 -15.94
N ASP A 121 0.10 -10.58 -14.85
CA ASP A 121 -1.36 -10.59 -14.88
C ASP A 121 -1.91 -9.69 -13.75
N PRO A 122 -2.08 -8.38 -14.02
CA PRO A 122 -2.56 -7.44 -13.01
C PRO A 122 -4.02 -7.66 -12.62
N PHE A 123 -4.75 -8.45 -13.38
CA PHE A 123 -6.15 -8.80 -13.15
C PHE A 123 -6.33 -10.21 -12.61
N ALA A 124 -5.24 -10.95 -12.39
CA ALA A 124 -5.31 -12.26 -11.76
C ALA A 124 -5.94 -12.16 -10.38
N ARG A 125 -6.95 -12.96 -10.15
CA ARG A 125 -7.56 -13.11 -8.82
C ARG A 125 -6.78 -14.16 -8.03
N LEU A 126 -6.73 -13.97 -6.70
CA LEU A 126 -6.17 -14.98 -5.78
C LEU A 126 -7.03 -16.24 -5.76
N ASP A 127 -8.33 -16.05 -5.93
CA ASP A 127 -9.32 -17.10 -6.04
C ASP A 127 -9.83 -17.13 -7.49
N GLY A 128 -9.57 -18.22 -8.18
CA GLY A 128 -9.99 -18.45 -9.57
C GLY A 128 -11.31 -19.19 -9.72
N ASP A 129 -11.98 -19.48 -8.60
CA ASP A 129 -13.26 -20.17 -8.60
C ASP A 129 -14.36 -19.36 -9.29
N ASP A 130 -15.42 -20.05 -9.72
CA ASP A 130 -16.56 -19.40 -10.35
C ASP A 130 -17.24 -18.43 -9.39
N ASP A 131 -17.55 -17.22 -9.87
CA ASP A 131 -18.19 -16.18 -9.08
C ASP A 131 -19.56 -16.62 -8.53
N GLY A 132 -20.23 -17.55 -9.21
CA GLY A 132 -21.48 -18.13 -8.74
C GLY A 132 -21.35 -18.77 -7.37
N ILE A 133 -20.23 -19.43 -7.09
CA ILE A 133 -19.95 -20.03 -5.79
C ILE A 133 -19.85 -18.95 -4.71
N PHE A 134 -19.19 -17.83 -5.02
CA PHE A 134 -19.07 -16.71 -4.10
C PHE A 134 -20.43 -16.08 -3.76
N TYR A 135 -21.31 -15.95 -4.75
CA TYR A 135 -22.63 -15.32 -4.62
C TYR A 135 -23.76 -16.31 -4.27
N GLU A 136 -23.49 -17.60 -4.12
CA GLU A 136 -24.49 -18.62 -3.79
C GLU A 136 -25.24 -18.31 -2.48
N ARG A 137 -24.57 -17.65 -1.54
CA ARG A 137 -25.14 -17.25 -0.25
C ARG A 137 -25.08 -15.74 -0.08
N PRO A 138 -26.18 -15.09 0.33
CA PRO A 138 -26.15 -13.68 0.69
C PRO A 138 -25.10 -13.41 1.77
N ARG A 139 -24.23 -12.45 1.54
CA ARG A 139 -23.20 -12.02 2.49
C ARG A 139 -23.47 -10.58 2.91
N LEU A 140 -23.80 -10.39 4.18
CA LEU A 140 -23.93 -9.07 4.79
C LEU A 140 -22.57 -8.70 5.41
N VAL A 141 -21.61 -8.36 4.57
CA VAL A 141 -20.27 -7.98 4.99
C VAL A 141 -19.91 -6.61 4.43
N GLN A 142 -19.28 -5.81 5.27
CA GLN A 142 -18.73 -4.53 4.82
C GLN A 142 -17.38 -4.79 4.16
N HIS A 143 -17.21 -4.30 2.94
CA HIS A 143 -15.96 -4.46 2.16
C HIS A 143 -14.97 -3.33 2.40
N ILE A 144 -15.38 -2.29 3.14
CA ILE A 144 -14.56 -1.14 3.52
C ILE A 144 -14.61 -0.93 5.03
N ASP A 145 -13.57 -0.34 5.60
CA ASP A 145 -13.50 -0.07 7.02
C ASP A 145 -14.45 1.08 7.46
N ASN A 146 -14.66 1.20 8.77
CA ASN A 146 -15.55 2.20 9.34
C ASN A 146 -15.11 3.64 9.03
N ALA A 147 -13.81 3.89 8.86
CA ALA A 147 -13.30 5.22 8.51
C ALA A 147 -13.68 5.59 7.08
N ALA A 148 -13.54 4.65 6.15
CA ALA A 148 -13.97 4.81 4.77
C ALA A 148 -15.49 4.98 4.65
N ILE A 149 -16.28 4.18 5.40
CA ILE A 149 -17.74 4.35 5.49
C ILE A 149 -18.09 5.77 5.95
N GLY A 150 -17.42 6.26 6.99
CA GLY A 150 -17.63 7.62 7.49
C GLY A 150 -17.29 8.71 6.46
N VAL A 151 -16.24 8.51 5.65
CA VAL A 151 -15.89 9.44 4.57
C VAL A 151 -16.96 9.43 3.47
N VAL A 152 -17.38 8.26 3.01
CA VAL A 152 -18.42 8.09 1.98
C VAL A 152 -19.73 8.69 2.44
N SER A 153 -20.16 8.43 3.68
CA SER A 153 -21.38 9.00 4.25
C SER A 153 -21.36 10.52 4.26
N ARG A 154 -20.24 11.12 4.67
CA ARG A 154 -20.09 12.59 4.64
C ARG A 154 -20.09 13.15 3.22
N LEU A 155 -19.52 12.43 2.27
CA LEU A 155 -19.51 12.83 0.86
C LEU A 155 -20.92 12.82 0.31
N TYR A 156 -21.67 11.74 0.50
CA TYR A 156 -23.06 11.64 0.06
C TYR A 156 -23.96 12.68 0.75
N GLY A 157 -23.77 12.93 2.03
CA GLY A 157 -24.50 13.98 2.73
C GLY A 157 -24.25 15.40 2.18
N LYS A 158 -23.15 15.63 1.47
CA LYS A 158 -22.88 16.90 0.78
C LYS A 158 -23.45 16.94 -0.65
N LEU A 159 -23.50 15.80 -1.33
CA LEU A 159 -23.90 15.71 -2.73
C LEU A 159 -25.39 15.48 -2.90
N ILE A 160 -25.99 14.67 -2.04
CA ILE A 160 -27.41 14.28 -2.12
C ILE A 160 -28.23 15.27 -1.29
N ARG A 161 -29.20 15.91 -1.92
CA ARG A 161 -30.11 16.84 -1.24
C ARG A 161 -31.12 16.07 -0.39
N PRO A 162 -31.52 16.57 0.77
CA PRO A 162 -32.64 15.96 1.52
C PRO A 162 -33.91 15.82 0.65
N GLY A 163 -34.51 14.64 0.67
CA GLY A 163 -35.70 14.32 -0.13
C GLY A 163 -35.44 14.04 -1.61
N ALA A 164 -34.19 13.91 -2.03
CA ALA A 164 -33.87 13.49 -3.40
C ALA A 164 -34.19 12.01 -3.62
N ASP A 165 -34.69 11.69 -4.81
CA ASP A 165 -34.78 10.30 -5.27
C ASP A 165 -33.36 9.85 -5.70
N VAL A 166 -32.91 8.76 -5.14
CA VAL A 166 -31.57 8.21 -5.40
C VAL A 166 -31.69 6.81 -6.00
N LEU A 167 -31.11 6.60 -7.16
CA LEU A 167 -30.95 5.29 -7.74
C LEU A 167 -29.53 4.78 -7.47
N ASP A 168 -29.42 3.74 -6.67
CA ASP A 168 -28.16 3.05 -6.44
C ASP A 168 -28.09 1.82 -7.37
N LEU A 169 -27.18 1.91 -8.35
CA LEU A 169 -26.91 0.82 -9.28
C LEU A 169 -25.73 0.01 -8.76
N LEU A 170 -25.96 -1.26 -8.53
CA LEU A 170 -24.96 -2.20 -8.03
C LEU A 170 -24.45 -1.86 -6.61
N GLY A 171 -25.28 -1.20 -5.80
CA GLY A 171 -24.97 -0.99 -4.40
C GLY A 171 -24.68 -2.32 -3.70
N SER A 172 -23.57 -2.34 -2.99
CA SER A 172 -23.16 -3.48 -2.17
C SER A 172 -23.12 -3.07 -0.70
N TRP A 173 -23.44 -4.02 0.14
CA TRP A 173 -23.34 -3.85 1.59
C TRP A 173 -21.91 -3.89 2.06
#